data_a09036489e0a127699267b6d1b5340aa
#
_entry.id   a09036489e0a127699267b6d1b5340aa
#
_cell.length_a   1.000
_cell.length_b   1.000
_cell.length_c   1.000
_cell.angle_alpha   90.00
_cell.angle_beta   90.00
_cell.angle_gamma   90.00
#
_symmetry.space_group_name_H-M   'P 1'
#
loop_
_entity.id
_entity.type
_entity.pdbx_description
1 polymer ?
#
loop_
_entity_poly.entity_id
_entity_poly.type
_entity_poly.pdbx_seq_one_letter_code
_entity_poly.pdbx_strand_id
1 'polypeptide(L)'
;MKHSVAGIVRKNGLFFVARRIPSGEMGSHWEFPGGKVENDEAFQETLIREYKEEFGITVKVGSLIGETTFVHKGIEVRLHAYEVIFPEGELQFVLSEHTEVKWVALKEIETLLFVDSDLLLLPYVSEWNKNN
;
A
#
# COMPACT_ATOMS: atom_id res chain seq x y z
N MET A 1 3.78 2.72 -20.50
CA MET A 1 3.18 2.04 -19.34
C MET A 1 3.29 2.90 -18.10
N LYS A 2 2.22 2.98 -17.32
CA LYS A 2 2.23 3.70 -16.05
C LYS A 2 2.57 2.75 -14.91
N HIS A 3 3.21 3.30 -13.87
CA HIS A 3 3.60 2.53 -12.70
C HIS A 3 3.02 3.12 -11.44
N SER A 4 2.59 2.24 -10.54
CA SER A 4 2.16 2.57 -9.19
C SER A 4 2.86 1.65 -8.21
N VAL A 5 2.95 2.07 -6.96
CA VAL A 5 3.58 1.29 -5.90
C VAL A 5 2.64 1.17 -4.71
N ALA A 6 2.73 0.04 -4.02
CA ALA A 6 2.01 -0.21 -2.78
C ALA A 6 3.00 -0.64 -1.71
N GLY A 7 2.82 -0.16 -0.51
CA GLY A 7 3.67 -0.51 0.62
C GLY A 7 3.02 -1.58 1.48
N ILE A 8 3.76 -2.62 1.78
CA ILE A 8 3.32 -3.70 2.65
C ILE A 8 4.06 -3.56 3.97
N VAL A 9 3.33 -3.16 5.00
CA VAL A 9 3.89 -2.96 6.34
C VAL A 9 3.35 -4.06 7.25
N ARG A 10 4.25 -4.86 7.80
CA ARG A 10 3.88 -5.96 8.68
C ARG A 10 4.51 -5.75 10.06
N LYS A 11 3.71 -5.89 11.09
CA LYS A 11 4.18 -5.82 12.47
C LYS A 11 3.39 -6.81 13.32
N ASN A 12 4.09 -7.68 14.04
CA ASN A 12 3.48 -8.71 14.90
C ASN A 12 2.44 -9.56 14.16
N GLY A 13 2.72 -9.90 12.90
CA GLY A 13 1.83 -10.74 12.08
C GLY A 13 0.63 -10.01 11.48
N LEU A 14 0.51 -8.71 11.72
CA LEU A 14 -0.58 -7.89 11.21
C LEU A 14 -0.09 -6.91 10.15
N PHE A 15 -0.98 -6.55 9.24
CA PHE A 15 -0.69 -5.70 8.09
C PHE A 15 -1.38 -4.35 8.21
N PHE A 16 -0.66 -3.29 7.90
CA PHE A 16 -1.16 -1.93 7.95
C PHE A 16 -2.00 -1.65 6.71
N VAL A 17 -3.25 -1.26 6.92
CA VAL A 17 -4.16 -0.85 5.84
C VAL A 17 -4.82 0.46 6.21
N ALA A 18 -5.19 1.23 5.21
CA ALA A 18 -5.80 2.54 5.41
C ALA A 18 -7.04 2.67 4.54
N ARG A 19 -8.05 3.36 5.05
CA ARG A 19 -9.32 3.57 4.35
C ARG A 19 -9.31 4.92 3.66
N ARG A 20 -9.51 4.90 2.35
CA ARG A 20 -9.54 6.10 1.51
C ARG A 20 -10.71 7.00 1.88
N ILE A 21 -10.54 8.31 1.69
CA ILE A 21 -11.64 9.27 1.87
C ILE A 21 -12.78 8.91 0.91
N PRO A 22 -14.05 9.26 1.23
CA PRO A 22 -15.21 8.88 0.41
C PRO A 22 -15.34 9.73 -0.86
N SER A 23 -14.38 9.60 -1.77
CA SER A 23 -14.31 10.36 -3.01
C SER A 23 -13.72 9.49 -4.12
N GLY A 24 -14.31 9.56 -5.32
CA GLY A 24 -13.85 8.79 -6.47
C GLY A 24 -14.35 7.35 -6.47
N GLU A 25 -13.95 6.60 -7.50
CA GLU A 25 -14.42 5.22 -7.71
C GLU A 25 -14.06 4.28 -6.56
N MET A 26 -12.87 4.43 -6.00
CA MET A 26 -12.39 3.61 -4.90
C MET A 26 -12.54 4.31 -3.55
N GLY A 27 -13.38 5.33 -3.46
CA GLY A 27 -13.65 6.03 -2.21
C GLY A 27 -14.14 5.07 -1.14
N SER A 28 -13.75 5.30 0.11
CA SER A 28 -14.08 4.47 1.27
C SER A 28 -13.55 3.03 1.21
N HIS A 29 -12.81 2.64 0.19
CA HIS A 29 -12.14 1.35 0.13
C HIS A 29 -10.87 1.37 0.98
N TRP A 30 -10.56 0.23 1.56
CA TRP A 30 -9.29 -0.01 2.24
C TRP A 30 -8.22 -0.34 1.22
N GLU A 31 -6.97 -0.05 1.53
CA GLU A 31 -5.85 -0.28 0.61
C GLU A 31 -4.53 -0.51 1.35
N PHE A 32 -3.55 -1.02 0.62
CA PHE A 32 -2.15 -0.91 1.01
C PHE A 32 -1.66 0.45 0.51
N PRO A 33 -1.35 1.42 1.39
CA PRO A 33 -1.02 2.76 0.93
C PRO A 33 0.19 2.81 0.02
N GLY A 34 0.14 3.72 -0.92
CA GLY A 34 1.18 3.95 -1.91
C GLY A 34 0.72 5.03 -2.87
N GLY A 35 1.14 4.95 -4.10
CA GLY A 35 0.72 5.94 -5.09
C GLY A 35 1.38 5.80 -6.44
N LYS A 36 1.15 6.78 -7.28
CA LYS A 36 1.67 6.81 -8.65
C LYS A 36 3.13 7.25 -8.64
N VAL A 37 3.92 6.55 -9.44
CA VAL A 37 5.31 6.93 -9.67
C VAL A 37 5.31 8.18 -10.55
N GLU A 38 5.94 9.23 -10.06
CA GLU A 38 6.01 10.52 -10.75
C GLU A 38 7.38 10.75 -11.34
N ASN A 39 7.39 11.33 -12.56
CA ASN A 39 8.63 11.69 -13.25
C ASN A 39 9.62 10.52 -13.28
N ASP A 40 10.84 10.76 -12.90
CA ASP A 40 11.90 9.75 -12.89
C ASP A 40 12.19 9.19 -11.51
N GLU A 41 11.18 9.20 -10.62
CA GLU A 41 11.35 8.63 -9.29
C GLU A 41 11.65 7.14 -9.37
N ALA A 42 12.54 6.67 -8.50
CA ALA A 42 12.64 5.25 -8.23
C ALA A 42 11.40 4.81 -7.44
N PHE A 43 11.02 3.55 -7.55
CA PHE A 43 9.83 3.03 -6.84
C PHE A 43 9.93 3.23 -5.32
N GLN A 44 11.13 3.03 -4.77
CA GLN A 44 11.39 3.23 -3.35
C GLN A 44 11.20 4.70 -2.95
N GLU A 45 11.65 5.62 -3.79
CA GLU A 45 11.47 7.06 -3.55
C GLU A 45 10.01 7.46 -3.54
N THR A 46 9.22 6.87 -4.44
CA THR A 46 7.77 7.11 -4.48
C THR A 46 7.11 6.71 -3.16
N LEU A 47 7.47 5.53 -2.64
CA LEU A 47 6.91 5.04 -1.36
C LEU A 47 7.30 5.96 -0.21
N ILE A 48 8.56 6.39 -0.15
CA ILE A 48 9.01 7.29 0.91
C ILE A 48 8.24 8.61 0.85
N ARG A 49 8.06 9.16 -0.34
CA ARG A 49 7.31 10.40 -0.56
C ARG A 49 5.85 10.24 -0.16
N GLU A 50 5.19 9.19 -0.66
CA GLU A 50 3.76 8.97 -0.41
C GLU A 50 3.45 8.76 1.07
N TYR A 51 4.25 7.96 1.79
CA TYR A 51 4.04 7.75 3.22
C TYR A 51 4.28 9.04 4.02
N LYS A 52 5.22 9.87 3.59
CA LYS A 52 5.44 11.17 4.23
C LYS A 52 4.24 12.10 4.00
N GLU A 53 3.75 12.17 2.77
CA GLU A 53 2.60 13.01 2.41
C GLU A 53 1.30 12.52 3.07
N GLU A 54 1.05 11.22 3.03
CA GLU A 54 -0.24 10.67 3.47
C GLU A 54 -0.34 10.47 4.98
N PHE A 55 0.77 10.20 5.67
CA PHE A 55 0.77 9.84 7.09
C PHE A 55 1.73 10.65 7.94
N GLY A 56 2.59 11.44 7.35
CA GLY A 56 3.61 12.19 8.11
C GLY A 56 4.72 11.31 8.66
N ILE A 57 4.95 10.14 8.08
CA ILE A 57 5.92 9.16 8.58
C ILE A 57 7.05 8.99 7.59
N THR A 58 8.29 9.00 8.10
CA THR A 58 9.49 8.69 7.31
C THR A 58 9.74 7.19 7.39
N VAL A 59 9.61 6.49 6.27
CA VAL A 59 9.73 5.04 6.21
C VAL A 59 11.02 4.61 5.53
N LYS A 60 11.37 3.34 5.73
CA LYS A 60 12.40 2.64 4.96
C LYS A 60 11.70 1.66 4.04
N VAL A 61 12.31 1.38 2.89
CA VAL A 61 11.75 0.44 1.92
C VAL A 61 12.66 -0.78 1.85
N GLY A 62 12.07 -1.96 1.98
CA GLY A 62 12.76 -3.24 1.91
C GLY A 62 12.66 -3.87 0.53
N SER A 63 12.45 -5.18 0.51
CA SER A 63 12.49 -5.95 -0.73
C SER A 63 11.19 -5.87 -1.53
N LEU A 64 11.31 -6.12 -2.83
CA LEU A 64 10.15 -6.29 -3.72
C LEU A 64 9.41 -7.56 -3.30
N ILE A 65 8.10 -7.45 -3.15
CA ILE A 65 7.24 -8.57 -2.75
C ILE A 65 6.52 -9.18 -3.96
N GLY A 66 6.04 -8.35 -4.86
CA GLY A 66 5.36 -8.84 -6.06
C GLY A 66 4.94 -7.71 -6.97
N GLU A 67 4.50 -8.11 -8.16
CA GLU A 67 4.06 -7.16 -9.19
C GLU A 67 2.84 -7.71 -9.89
N THR A 68 1.96 -6.82 -10.31
CA THR A 68 0.79 -7.17 -11.09
C THR A 68 0.48 -6.05 -12.07
N THR A 69 -0.38 -6.34 -13.04
CA THR A 69 -0.81 -5.35 -14.03
C THR A 69 -2.33 -5.27 -14.02
N PHE A 70 -2.86 -4.07 -14.09
CA PHE A 70 -4.30 -3.86 -14.21
C PHE A 70 -4.56 -2.73 -15.19
N VAL A 71 -5.81 -2.60 -15.63
CA VAL A 71 -6.23 -1.53 -16.54
C VAL A 71 -7.10 -0.55 -15.78
N HIS A 72 -6.75 0.73 -15.86
CA HIS A 72 -7.52 1.81 -15.26
C HIS A 72 -7.80 2.87 -16.33
N LYS A 73 -9.09 3.10 -16.61
CA LYS A 73 -9.54 4.06 -17.64
C LYS A 73 -8.85 3.83 -18.98
N GLY A 74 -8.77 2.56 -19.40
CA GLY A 74 -8.16 2.17 -20.66
C GLY A 74 -6.63 2.20 -20.69
N ILE A 75 -5.99 2.53 -19.59
CA ILE A 75 -4.53 2.61 -19.49
C ILE A 75 -4.01 1.46 -18.65
N GLU A 76 -3.00 0.77 -19.19
CA GLU A 76 -2.34 -0.31 -18.46
C GLU A 76 -1.43 0.27 -17.38
N VAL A 77 -1.59 -0.21 -16.15
CA VAL A 77 -0.80 0.20 -14.99
C VAL A 77 -0.12 -1.02 -14.40
N ARG A 78 1.19 -0.90 -14.15
CA ARG A 78 1.92 -1.94 -13.44
C ARG A 78 2.08 -1.53 -11.99
N LEU A 79 1.62 -2.41 -11.10
CA LEU A 79 1.63 -2.18 -9.65
C LEU A 79 2.72 -3.02 -9.00
N HIS A 80 3.60 -2.37 -8.25
CA HIS A 80 4.74 -2.99 -7.59
C HIS A 80 4.56 -2.89 -6.07
N ALA A 81 4.61 -4.03 -5.39
CA ALA A 81 4.49 -4.08 -3.94
C ALA A 81 5.86 -4.28 -3.31
N TYR A 82 6.21 -3.42 -2.37
CA TYR A 82 7.46 -3.49 -1.61
C TYR A 82 7.18 -3.55 -0.13
N GLU A 83 8.05 -4.22 0.59
CA GLU A 83 8.05 -4.12 2.04
C GLU A 83 8.35 -2.68 2.45
N VAL A 84 7.56 -2.14 3.37
CA VAL A 84 7.76 -0.81 3.96
C VAL A 84 7.92 -1.00 5.46
N ILE A 85 8.93 -0.36 6.03
CA ILE A 85 9.31 -0.50 7.43
C ILE A 85 9.09 0.83 8.14
N PHE A 86 8.19 0.82 9.13
CA PHE A 86 7.91 2.00 9.95
C PHE A 86 9.01 2.21 11.01
N PRO A 87 9.23 3.45 11.45
CA PRO A 87 10.10 3.71 12.60
C PRO A 87 9.57 2.96 13.83
N GLU A 88 10.46 2.62 14.73
CA GLU A 88 10.08 2.00 16.00
C GLU A 88 9.42 3.00 16.95
N GLY A 89 8.69 2.47 17.92
CA GLY A 89 8.00 3.27 18.93
C GLY A 89 6.57 3.60 18.57
N GLU A 90 5.95 4.44 19.38
CA GLU A 90 4.59 4.90 19.11
C GLU A 90 4.61 5.90 17.96
N LEU A 91 3.69 5.70 17.02
CA LEU A 91 3.57 6.55 15.84
C LEU A 91 2.27 7.33 15.90
N GLN A 92 2.36 8.59 15.53
CA GLN A 92 1.17 9.42 15.35
C GLN A 92 0.99 9.66 13.85
N PHE A 93 -0.12 9.16 13.32
CA PHE A 93 -0.45 9.33 11.91
C PHE A 93 -1.22 10.63 11.71
N VAL A 94 -0.76 11.42 10.74
CA VAL A 94 -1.49 12.62 10.31
C VAL A 94 -2.14 12.26 8.98
N LEU A 95 -3.44 12.01 9.00
CA LEU A 95 -4.17 11.53 7.82
C LEU A 95 -4.56 12.68 6.90
N SER A 96 -4.21 12.59 5.63
CA SER A 96 -4.59 13.58 4.61
C SER A 96 -5.45 12.96 3.51
N GLU A 97 -5.20 11.71 3.17
CA GLU A 97 -5.88 10.99 2.08
C GLU A 97 -6.78 9.86 2.59
N HIS A 98 -6.80 9.64 3.90
CA HIS A 98 -7.49 8.52 4.53
C HIS A 98 -8.31 8.98 5.73
N THR A 99 -9.36 8.22 6.05
CA THR A 99 -10.22 8.51 7.20
C THR A 99 -9.83 7.69 8.43
N GLU A 100 -9.20 6.54 8.25
CA GLU A 100 -8.77 5.69 9.34
C GLU A 100 -7.69 4.71 8.89
N VAL A 101 -7.00 4.13 9.87
CA VAL A 101 -6.00 3.08 9.64
C VAL A 101 -6.29 1.90 10.54
N LYS A 102 -5.85 0.70 10.11
CA LYS A 102 -5.99 -0.54 10.90
C LYS A 102 -4.77 -1.42 10.71
N TRP A 103 -4.57 -2.28 11.69
CA TRP A 103 -3.66 -3.42 11.57
C TRP A 103 -4.53 -4.68 11.51
N VAL A 104 -4.41 -5.45 10.45
CA VAL A 104 -5.28 -6.60 10.19
C VAL A 104 -4.48 -7.84 9.80
N ALA A 105 -5.05 -9.02 10.10
CA ALA A 105 -4.50 -10.26 9.58
C ALA A 105 -4.82 -10.36 8.09
N LEU A 106 -4.02 -11.09 7.31
CA LEU A 106 -4.26 -11.23 5.87
C LEU A 106 -5.65 -11.74 5.55
N LYS A 107 -6.16 -12.71 6.32
CA LYS A 107 -7.49 -13.27 6.09
C LYS A 107 -8.61 -12.25 6.28
N GLU A 108 -8.38 -11.21 7.09
CA GLU A 108 -9.37 -10.16 7.29
C GLU A 108 -9.52 -9.25 6.08
N ILE A 109 -8.47 -9.11 5.28
CA ILE A 109 -8.48 -8.24 4.09
C ILE A 109 -9.59 -8.66 3.13
N GLU A 110 -9.82 -9.95 2.99
CA GLU A 110 -10.87 -10.48 2.12
C GLU A 110 -12.28 -10.12 2.58
N THR A 111 -12.44 -9.74 3.85
CA THR A 111 -13.73 -9.32 4.41
C THR A 111 -13.95 -7.83 4.33
N LEU A 112 -12.92 -7.07 3.96
CA LEU A 112 -13.00 -5.61 3.85
C LEU A 112 -13.36 -5.19 2.43
N LEU A 113 -13.98 -4.03 2.31
CA LEU A 113 -14.15 -3.41 1.00
C LEU A 113 -12.78 -2.85 0.59
N PHE A 114 -12.06 -3.61 -0.22
CA PHE A 114 -10.67 -3.35 -0.53
C PHE A 114 -10.49 -2.92 -1.98
N VAL A 115 -9.48 -2.10 -2.25
CA VAL A 115 -9.15 -1.65 -3.61
C VAL A 115 -8.86 -2.86 -4.49
N ASP A 116 -9.53 -2.95 -5.63
CA ASP A 116 -9.48 -4.11 -6.53
C ASP A 116 -8.07 -4.49 -6.97
N SER A 117 -7.28 -3.50 -7.38
CA SER A 117 -5.92 -3.77 -7.85
C SER A 117 -5.01 -4.30 -6.73
N ASP A 118 -5.22 -3.83 -5.49
CA ASP A 118 -4.45 -4.30 -4.35
C ASP A 118 -4.78 -5.74 -3.99
N LEU A 119 -6.03 -6.18 -4.24
CA LEU A 119 -6.40 -7.58 -4.03
C LEU A 119 -5.58 -8.53 -4.90
N LEU A 120 -5.13 -8.07 -6.06
CA LEU A 120 -4.28 -8.88 -6.95
C LEU A 120 -2.91 -9.15 -6.33
N LEU A 121 -2.50 -8.37 -5.35
CA LEU A 121 -1.23 -8.54 -4.66
C LEU A 121 -1.26 -9.61 -3.57
N LEU A 122 -2.46 -9.99 -3.10
CA LEU A 122 -2.59 -10.90 -1.95
C LEU A 122 -1.84 -12.22 -2.09
N PRO A 123 -1.84 -12.91 -3.26
CA PRO A 123 -1.06 -14.14 -3.39
C PRO A 123 0.43 -13.91 -3.14
N TYR A 124 0.97 -12.80 -3.61
CA TYR A 124 2.39 -12.46 -3.43
C TYR A 124 2.69 -12.11 -1.98
N VAL A 125 1.81 -11.34 -1.35
CA VAL A 125 1.95 -10.96 0.05
C VAL A 125 1.87 -12.18 0.95
N SER A 126 0.93 -13.09 0.67
CA SER A 126 0.77 -14.33 1.41
C SER A 126 2.01 -15.20 1.32
N GLU A 127 2.58 -15.37 0.14
CA GLU A 127 3.80 -16.16 -0.06
C GLU A 127 5.00 -15.52 0.65
N TRP A 128 5.16 -14.20 0.52
CA TRP A 128 6.20 -13.46 1.21
C TRP A 128 6.07 -13.62 2.74
N ASN A 129 4.85 -13.57 3.25
CA ASN A 129 4.57 -13.69 4.69
C ASN A 129 4.98 -15.05 5.24
N LYS A 130 4.81 -16.11 4.45
CA LYS A 130 5.22 -17.47 4.85
C LYS A 130 6.73 -17.61 4.96
N ASN A 131 7.47 -16.88 4.14
CA ASN A 131 8.91 -17.03 3.99
C ASN A 131 9.73 -15.97 4.76
N ASN A 132 9.07 -15.09 5.45
CA ASN A 132 9.73 -13.99 6.16
C ASN A 132 9.10 -13.74 7.59
#